data_905318de8873669caf0fa836092a1749
#
_entry.id   905318de8873669caf0fa836092a1749
#
_cell.length_a   1.000
_cell.length_b   1.000
_cell.length_c   1.000
_cell.angle_alpha   90.00
_cell.angle_beta   90.00
_cell.angle_gamma   90.00
#
_symmetry.space_group_name_H-M   'P 1'
#
loop_
_entity.id
_entity.type
_entity.pdbx_description
1 polymer ?
#
loop_
_entity_poly.entity_id
_entity_poly.type
_entity_poly.pdbx_seq_one_letter_code
_entity_poly.pdbx_strand_id
1 'polypeptide(L)'
;MYTLNDAKLDCLREFKSLGLETPSPLWLDFIIKLIVEDFYKQPFILDGSLANIGLGVKDDGEIPINDKYARDIIINGVLGVYCADKDRDKMEDYAYKMMIISQEYNEFLMEEYDINE
;
A
#
# COMPACT_ATOMS: atom_id res chain seq x y z
N MET A 1 -9.11 -3.01 12.07
CA MET A 1 -7.95 -3.72 11.51
C MET A 1 -8.17 -3.98 10.02
N TYR A 2 -7.24 -3.55 9.20
CA TYR A 2 -7.28 -3.78 7.75
C TYR A 2 -6.52 -5.06 7.43
N THR A 3 -7.15 -5.97 6.69
CA THR A 3 -6.58 -7.29 6.43
C THR A 3 -6.27 -7.50 4.95
N LEU A 4 -5.49 -8.53 4.65
CA LEU A 4 -5.21 -8.94 3.28
C LEU A 4 -6.49 -9.21 2.49
N ASN A 5 -7.49 -9.83 3.13
CA ASN A 5 -8.78 -10.07 2.47
C ASN A 5 -9.51 -8.76 2.17
N ASP A 6 -9.50 -7.81 3.09
CA ASP A 6 -10.08 -6.49 2.86
C ASP A 6 -9.40 -5.80 1.67
N ALA A 7 -8.07 -5.87 1.62
CA ALA A 7 -7.30 -5.27 0.53
C ALA A 7 -7.62 -5.90 -0.82
N LYS A 8 -7.73 -7.23 -0.87
CA LYS A 8 -8.10 -7.93 -2.10
C LYS A 8 -9.47 -7.51 -2.60
N LEU A 9 -10.45 -7.44 -1.71
CA LEU A 9 -11.81 -7.04 -2.06
C LEU A 9 -11.85 -5.59 -2.56
N ASP A 10 -11.15 -4.70 -1.90
CA ASP A 10 -11.10 -3.30 -2.31
C ASP A 10 -10.43 -3.15 -3.67
N CYS A 11 -9.35 -3.89 -3.93
CA CYS A 11 -8.70 -3.88 -5.23
C CYS A 11 -9.61 -4.41 -6.33
N LEU A 12 -10.32 -5.50 -6.08
CA LEU A 12 -11.26 -6.06 -7.07
C LEU A 12 -12.38 -5.07 -7.40
N ARG A 13 -12.91 -4.40 -6.39
CA ARG A 13 -13.93 -3.37 -6.61
C ARG A 13 -13.40 -2.23 -7.46
N GLU A 14 -12.18 -1.80 -7.18
CA GLU A 14 -11.56 -0.70 -7.93
C GLU A 14 -11.31 -1.08 -9.39
N PHE A 15 -10.77 -2.27 -9.65
CA PHE A 15 -10.57 -2.77 -11.00
C PHE A 15 -11.90 -2.80 -11.77
N LYS A 16 -12.95 -3.30 -11.13
CA LYS A 16 -14.28 -3.35 -11.73
C LYS A 16 -14.82 -1.95 -12.03
N SER A 17 -14.67 -1.04 -11.08
CA SER A 17 -15.10 0.35 -11.22
C SER A 17 -14.42 1.04 -12.39
N LEU A 18 -13.15 0.73 -12.63
CA LEU A 18 -12.37 1.32 -13.72
C LEU A 18 -12.54 0.57 -15.04
N GLY A 19 -13.34 -0.48 -15.09
CA GLY A 19 -13.53 -1.28 -16.29
C GLY A 19 -12.31 -2.08 -16.70
N LEU A 20 -11.42 -2.38 -15.76
CA LEU A 20 -10.21 -3.14 -16.02
C LEU A 20 -10.45 -4.64 -15.85
N GLU A 21 -9.65 -5.43 -16.56
CA GLU A 21 -9.68 -6.87 -16.41
C GLU A 21 -9.29 -7.26 -14.98
N THR A 22 -10.08 -8.14 -14.36
CA THR A 22 -9.83 -8.59 -13.00
C THR A 22 -8.59 -9.47 -12.94
N PRO A 23 -7.59 -9.10 -12.13
CA PRO A 23 -6.39 -9.93 -11.99
C PRO A 23 -6.67 -11.19 -11.20
N SER A 24 -5.78 -12.18 -11.32
CA SER A 24 -5.93 -13.41 -10.56
C SER A 24 -5.77 -13.16 -9.06
N PRO A 25 -6.46 -13.95 -8.22
CA PRO A 25 -6.31 -13.82 -6.77
C PRO A 25 -4.88 -14.07 -6.27
N LEU A 26 -4.16 -14.98 -6.91
CA LEU A 26 -2.75 -15.25 -6.57
C LEU A 26 -1.85 -14.06 -6.88
N TRP A 27 -2.07 -13.41 -8.01
CA TRP A 27 -1.32 -12.22 -8.37
C TRP A 27 -1.59 -11.08 -7.37
N LEU A 28 -2.86 -10.86 -7.02
CA LEU A 28 -3.22 -9.84 -6.03
C LEU A 28 -2.56 -10.11 -4.68
N ASP A 29 -2.63 -11.34 -4.22
CA ASP A 29 -2.03 -11.74 -2.95
C ASP A 29 -0.54 -11.42 -2.94
N PHE A 30 0.15 -11.81 -4.00
CA PHE A 30 1.59 -11.58 -4.15
C PHE A 30 1.94 -10.09 -4.18
N ILE A 31 1.22 -9.33 -5.00
CA ILE A 31 1.53 -7.90 -5.17
C ILE A 31 1.21 -7.11 -3.90
N ILE A 32 0.10 -7.39 -3.25
CA ILE A 32 -0.25 -6.72 -2.00
C ILE A 32 0.83 -6.98 -0.94
N LYS A 33 1.26 -8.23 -0.80
CA LYS A 33 2.32 -8.58 0.14
C LYS A 33 3.63 -7.84 -0.15
N LEU A 34 4.00 -7.73 -1.44
CA LEU A 34 5.19 -6.98 -1.83
C LEU A 34 5.08 -5.51 -1.46
N ILE A 35 3.94 -4.89 -1.73
CA ILE A 35 3.72 -3.48 -1.42
C ILE A 35 3.87 -3.24 0.09
N VAL A 36 3.26 -4.10 0.90
CA VAL A 36 3.33 -3.99 2.35
C VAL A 36 4.76 -4.20 2.86
N GLU A 37 5.47 -5.21 2.34
CA GLU A 37 6.86 -5.47 2.72
C GLU A 37 7.78 -4.30 2.40
N ASP A 38 7.59 -3.68 1.24
CA ASP A 38 8.47 -2.63 0.77
C ASP A 38 8.09 -1.25 1.33
N PHE A 39 6.91 -1.12 1.90
CA PHE A 39 6.42 0.17 2.36
C PHE A 39 7.38 0.84 3.34
N TYR A 40 7.79 0.13 4.38
CA TYR A 40 8.66 0.68 5.42
C TYR A 40 10.12 0.80 5.00
N LYS A 41 10.47 0.34 3.79
CA LYS A 41 11.81 0.49 3.22
C LYS A 41 11.96 1.78 2.41
N GLN A 42 10.86 2.53 2.22
CA GLN A 42 10.89 3.77 1.44
C GLN A 42 11.70 4.84 2.18
N PRO A 43 12.53 5.62 1.46
CA PRO A 43 13.42 6.59 2.12
C PRO A 43 12.67 7.74 2.81
N PHE A 44 11.41 7.97 2.46
CA PHE A 44 10.61 9.02 3.08
C PHE A 44 9.79 8.52 4.27
N ILE A 45 9.85 7.22 4.55
CA ILE A 45 9.18 6.64 5.71
C ILE A 45 10.16 6.60 6.86
N LEU A 46 9.64 6.81 8.02
CA LEU A 46 10.38 6.96 9.23
C LEU A 46 11.32 5.82 9.52
N ASP A 47 12.37 6.18 10.20
CA ASP A 47 13.56 5.45 10.49
C ASP A 47 13.42 4.02 11.00
N GLY A 48 14.57 3.42 11.30
CA GLY A 48 14.66 2.03 11.71
C GLY A 48 13.91 1.67 12.99
N SER A 49 13.54 2.64 13.81
CA SER A 49 12.79 2.30 15.04
C SER A 49 11.38 1.83 14.72
N LEU A 50 10.79 2.35 13.64
CA LEU A 50 9.47 1.91 13.18
C LEU A 50 9.55 0.77 12.18
N ALA A 51 10.67 0.58 11.54
CA ALA A 51 10.86 -0.51 10.57
C ALA A 51 10.68 -1.89 11.21
N ASN A 52 10.79 -1.98 12.52
CA ASN A 52 10.60 -3.23 13.25
C ASN A 52 9.13 -3.52 13.58
N ILE A 53 8.22 -2.64 13.20
CA ILE A 53 6.80 -2.77 13.53
C ILE A 53 6.04 -3.57 12.47
N GLY A 54 6.63 -4.54 11.91
CA GLY A 54 5.92 -5.37 10.96
C GLY A 54 6.32 -5.05 9.53
N LEU A 55 7.17 -5.87 9.03
CA LEU A 55 7.75 -5.71 7.71
C LEU A 55 6.93 -6.39 6.62
N GLY A 56 5.73 -6.85 6.94
CA GLY A 56 4.90 -7.51 5.95
C GLY A 56 3.53 -7.83 6.52
N VAL A 57 2.70 -8.48 5.71
CA VAL A 57 1.40 -8.97 6.16
C VAL A 57 1.63 -10.02 7.25
N LYS A 58 0.94 -9.88 8.37
CA LYS A 58 1.06 -10.78 9.50
C LYS A 58 0.42 -12.14 9.20
N ASP A 59 0.76 -13.14 9.99
CA ASP A 59 0.24 -14.51 9.81
C ASP A 59 -1.28 -14.59 9.84
N ASP A 60 -1.93 -13.72 10.62
CA ASP A 60 -3.39 -13.63 10.69
C ASP A 60 -4.00 -12.81 9.56
N GLY A 61 -3.19 -12.30 8.65
CA GLY A 61 -3.63 -11.48 7.53
C GLY A 61 -3.68 -9.99 7.82
N GLU A 62 -3.34 -9.56 9.02
CA GLU A 62 -3.34 -8.13 9.34
C GLU A 62 -2.26 -7.39 8.56
N ILE A 63 -2.65 -6.25 7.96
CA ILE A 63 -1.72 -5.35 7.29
C ILE A 63 -1.25 -4.31 8.31
N PRO A 64 0.06 -4.22 8.58
CA PRO A 64 0.59 -3.34 9.62
C PRO A 64 0.73 -1.90 9.16
N ILE A 65 -0.32 -1.35 8.58
CA ILE A 65 -0.43 0.04 8.18
C ILE A 65 -1.75 0.54 8.78
N ASN A 66 -1.76 1.74 9.34
CA ASN A 66 -2.96 2.29 9.95
C ASN A 66 -4.13 2.25 8.96
N ASP A 67 -5.30 1.82 9.43
CA ASP A 67 -6.48 1.58 8.61
C ASP A 67 -6.87 2.79 7.75
N LYS A 68 -6.69 3.98 8.27
CA LYS A 68 -7.02 5.21 7.54
C LYS A 68 -6.23 5.37 6.25
N TYR A 69 -5.02 4.86 6.21
CA TYR A 69 -4.09 5.04 5.08
C TYR A 69 -3.90 3.77 4.25
N ALA A 70 -4.09 2.61 4.86
CA ALA A 70 -3.74 1.33 4.26
C ALA A 70 -4.43 1.09 2.92
N ARG A 71 -5.73 1.34 2.87
CA ARG A 71 -6.52 1.11 1.65
C ARG A 71 -5.95 1.85 0.45
N ASP A 72 -5.72 3.15 0.61
CA ASP A 72 -5.29 3.99 -0.52
C ASP A 72 -3.85 3.70 -0.92
N ILE A 73 -2.99 3.41 0.04
CA ILE A 73 -1.60 3.01 -0.26
C ILE A 73 -1.61 1.74 -1.10
N ILE A 74 -2.38 0.75 -0.70
CA ILE A 74 -2.41 -0.54 -1.38
C ILE A 74 -3.07 -0.44 -2.76
N ILE A 75 -4.21 0.23 -2.86
CA ILE A 75 -4.91 0.36 -4.15
C ILE A 75 -4.02 1.09 -5.17
N ASN A 76 -3.43 2.21 -4.79
CA ASN A 76 -2.57 2.95 -5.71
C ASN A 76 -1.31 2.17 -6.06
N GLY A 77 -0.75 1.44 -5.10
CA GLY A 77 0.39 0.58 -5.35
C GLY A 77 0.07 -0.54 -6.32
N VAL A 78 -1.04 -1.23 -6.13
CA VAL A 78 -1.48 -2.32 -7.01
C VAL A 78 -1.76 -1.82 -8.41
N LEU A 79 -2.50 -0.72 -8.54
CA LEU A 79 -2.80 -0.13 -9.84
C LEU A 79 -1.55 0.36 -10.56
N GLY A 80 -0.61 0.92 -9.83
CA GLY A 80 0.67 1.33 -10.40
C GLY A 80 1.43 0.14 -10.99
N VAL A 81 1.50 -0.98 -10.27
CA VAL A 81 2.13 -2.20 -10.77
C VAL A 81 1.38 -2.75 -11.98
N TYR A 82 0.05 -2.76 -11.92
CA TYR A 82 -0.78 -3.25 -13.02
C TYR A 82 -0.54 -2.44 -14.31
N CYS A 83 -0.40 -1.13 -14.19
CA CYS A 83 -0.23 -0.24 -15.34
C CYS A 83 1.22 -0.14 -15.83
N ALA A 84 2.18 -0.68 -15.08
CA ALA A 84 3.61 -0.47 -15.34
C ALA A 84 4.04 -0.82 -16.76
N ASP A 85 3.47 -1.87 -17.34
CA ASP A 85 3.79 -2.32 -18.70
C ASP A 85 2.67 -2.05 -19.70
N LYS A 86 1.62 -1.33 -19.30
CA LYS A 86 0.43 -1.10 -20.13
C LYS A 86 0.20 0.37 -20.43
N ASP A 87 0.38 1.24 -19.44
CA ASP A 87 0.12 2.66 -19.54
C ASP A 87 1.02 3.41 -18.58
N ARG A 88 2.12 3.91 -19.09
CA ARG A 88 3.15 4.55 -18.29
C ARG A 88 2.63 5.81 -17.57
N ASP A 89 1.80 6.60 -18.23
CA ASP A 89 1.27 7.83 -17.63
C ASP A 89 0.40 7.51 -16.43
N LYS A 90 -0.45 6.50 -16.54
CA LYS A 90 -1.28 6.06 -15.42
C LYS A 90 -0.44 5.46 -14.30
N MET A 91 0.59 4.69 -14.64
CA MET A 91 1.52 4.15 -13.65
C MET A 91 2.13 5.29 -12.84
N GLU A 92 2.61 6.34 -13.50
CA GLU A 92 3.22 7.48 -12.83
C GLU A 92 2.22 8.21 -11.93
N ASP A 93 0.98 8.35 -12.38
CA ASP A 93 -0.09 8.97 -11.59
C ASP A 93 -0.37 8.18 -10.30
N TYR A 94 -0.48 6.86 -10.40
CA TYR A 94 -0.71 6.02 -9.23
C TYR A 94 0.49 6.02 -8.28
N ALA A 95 1.70 5.98 -8.83
CA ALA A 95 2.91 6.05 -8.02
C ALA A 95 2.98 7.39 -7.27
N TYR A 96 2.63 8.48 -7.93
CA TYR A 96 2.60 9.80 -7.30
C TYR A 96 1.57 9.87 -6.18
N LYS A 97 0.36 9.36 -6.41
CA LYS A 97 -0.69 9.31 -5.38
C LYS A 97 -0.24 8.49 -4.17
N MET A 98 0.36 7.33 -4.42
CA MET A 98 0.90 6.50 -3.37
C MET A 98 1.94 7.23 -2.54
N MET A 99 2.83 7.96 -3.20
CA MET A 99 3.87 8.74 -2.54
C MET A 99 3.27 9.81 -1.62
N ILE A 100 2.28 10.57 -2.12
CA ILE A 100 1.63 11.62 -1.34
C ILE A 100 0.98 11.05 -0.08
N ILE A 101 0.22 9.97 -0.24
CA ILE A 101 -0.47 9.32 0.88
C ILE A 101 0.55 8.76 1.88
N SER A 102 1.63 8.20 1.37
CA SER A 102 2.70 7.65 2.22
C SER A 102 3.39 8.75 3.03
N GLN A 103 3.59 9.93 2.44
CA GLN A 103 4.15 11.07 3.17
C GLN A 103 3.20 11.55 4.27
N GLU A 104 1.90 11.61 3.99
CA GLU A 104 0.90 11.95 5.00
C GLU A 104 0.91 10.94 6.14
N TYR A 105 1.02 9.65 5.81
CA TYR A 105 1.12 8.61 6.82
C TYR A 105 2.38 8.75 7.65
N ASN A 106 3.50 9.10 7.02
CA ASN A 106 4.75 9.34 7.73
C ASN A 106 4.61 10.48 8.74
N GLU A 107 3.95 11.57 8.35
CA GLU A 107 3.66 12.68 9.28
C GLU A 107 2.79 12.21 10.45
N PHE A 108 1.76 11.40 10.15
CA PHE A 108 0.92 10.81 11.18
C PHE A 108 1.75 9.95 12.16
N LEU A 109 2.66 9.13 11.64
CA LEU A 109 3.53 8.29 12.47
C LEU A 109 4.44 9.13 13.36
N MET A 110 4.96 10.24 12.85
CA MET A 110 5.80 11.13 13.63
C MET A 110 5.04 11.74 14.80
N GLU A 111 3.81 12.15 14.59
CA GLU A 111 2.95 12.68 15.65
C GLU A 111 2.58 11.60 16.66
N GLU A 112 2.13 10.43 16.16
CA GLU A 112 1.66 9.33 16.99
C GLU A 112 2.73 8.80 17.94
N TYR A 113 3.96 8.74 17.48
CA TYR A 113 5.08 8.19 18.26
C TYR A 113 5.96 9.25 18.90
N ASP A 114 5.63 10.52 18.72
CA ASP A 114 6.35 11.66 19.35
C ASP A 114 7.86 11.60 19.08
N ILE A 115 8.24 11.40 17.82
CA ILE A 115 9.64 11.26 17.43
C ILE A 115 10.11 12.37 16.50
N ASN A 116 9.40 13.46 16.44
CA ASN A 116 9.69 14.60 15.55
C ASN A 116 10.41 15.74 16.26
N GLU A 117 11.23 15.43 17.20
CA GLU A 117 11.96 16.46 17.95
C GLU A 117 13.09 17.06 17.18
#